data_28ac1eca5d12a64cdb7736210aa218fc
#
_entry.id   28ac1eca5d12a64cdb7736210aa218fc
#
_cell.length_a   1.000
_cell.length_b   1.000
_cell.length_c   1.000
_cell.angle_alpha   90.00
_cell.angle_beta   90.00
_cell.angle_gamma   90.00
#
_symmetry.space_group_name_H-M   'P 1'
#
loop_
_entity.id
_entity.type
_entity.pdbx_description
1 polymer ?
#
loop_
_entity_poly.entity_id
_entity_poly.type
_entity_poly.pdbx_seq_one_letter_code
_entity_poly.pdbx_strand_id
1 'polypeptide(L)'
;INDKNLVKAYTEIRDVSSAAINASALYELYWHTKNEFYKEKADKIIESLSTDAYRAKVGENGGFLFMHSVGSLPHSLLNIEAGRTTSHNIDVPLNYADYYFLEALIRKGRVEKGENPIK
;
A
#
# COMPACT_ATOMS: atom_id res chain seq x y z
N ILE A 1 -8.59 6.93 26.12
CA ILE A 1 -7.75 7.78 25.26
C ILE A 1 -8.66 8.75 24.54
N ASN A 2 -8.68 9.99 25.02
CA ASN A 2 -9.55 11.04 24.45
C ASN A 2 -8.75 12.08 23.65
N ASP A 3 -7.57 11.72 23.18
CA ASP A 3 -6.78 12.62 22.35
C ASP A 3 -7.34 12.59 20.91
N LYS A 4 -7.86 13.75 20.47
CA LYS A 4 -8.42 13.91 19.14
C LYS A 4 -7.38 13.66 18.03
N ASN A 5 -6.12 13.97 18.29
CA ASN A 5 -5.05 13.75 17.32
C ASN A 5 -4.74 12.25 17.16
N LEU A 6 -4.77 11.52 18.27
CA LEU A 6 -4.57 10.08 18.26
C LEU A 6 -5.74 9.36 17.54
N VAL A 7 -6.97 9.77 17.84
CA VAL A 7 -8.18 9.25 17.17
C VAL A 7 -8.10 9.53 15.67
N LYS A 8 -7.74 10.74 15.29
CA LYS A 8 -7.57 11.10 13.88
C LYS A 8 -6.50 10.25 13.21
N ALA A 9 -5.35 10.03 13.86
CA ALA A 9 -4.30 9.18 13.35
C ALA A 9 -4.79 7.75 13.06
N TYR A 10 -5.58 7.16 13.97
CA TYR A 10 -6.15 5.84 13.77
C TYR A 10 -7.18 5.77 12.65
N THR A 11 -8.00 6.80 12.48
CA THR A 11 -9.11 6.79 11.51
C THR A 11 -8.67 7.20 10.10
N GLU A 12 -7.57 7.96 9.98
CA GLU A 12 -7.09 8.49 8.70
C GLU A 12 -5.82 7.79 8.17
N ILE A 13 -5.34 6.77 8.87
CA ILE A 13 -4.15 6.03 8.44
C ILE A 13 -4.45 5.29 7.13
N ARG A 14 -3.60 5.53 6.16
CA ARG A 14 -3.58 4.81 4.89
C ARG A 14 -2.19 4.24 4.67
N ASP A 15 -2.13 3.01 4.22
CA ASP A 15 -0.85 2.36 3.97
C ASP A 15 -0.85 1.66 2.62
N VAL A 16 -0.35 2.36 1.63
CA VAL A 16 -0.20 1.85 0.26
C VAL A 16 0.79 0.68 0.22
N SER A 17 1.82 0.70 1.06
CA SER A 17 2.82 -0.38 1.07
C SER A 17 2.19 -1.70 1.45
N SER A 18 1.38 -1.71 2.50
CA SER A 18 0.63 -2.89 2.93
C SER A 18 -0.32 -3.40 1.84
N ALA A 19 -1.06 -2.50 1.21
CA ALA A 19 -1.97 -2.85 0.14
C ALA A 19 -1.23 -3.45 -1.07
N ALA A 20 -0.12 -2.86 -1.47
CA ALA A 20 0.69 -3.35 -2.58
C ALA A 20 1.29 -4.74 -2.30
N ILE A 21 1.82 -4.96 -1.11
CA ILE A 21 2.33 -6.27 -0.67
C ILE A 21 1.21 -7.31 -0.70
N ASN A 22 0.03 -6.97 -0.18
CA ASN A 22 -1.12 -7.86 -0.17
C ASN A 22 -1.57 -8.22 -1.59
N ALA A 23 -1.64 -7.27 -2.50
CA ALA A 23 -1.99 -7.54 -3.89
C ALA A 23 -1.00 -8.51 -4.55
N SER A 24 0.29 -8.28 -4.35
CA SER A 24 1.36 -9.15 -4.86
C SER A 24 1.22 -10.58 -4.33
N ALA A 25 1.01 -10.73 -3.03
CA ALA A 25 0.81 -12.03 -2.38
C ALA A 25 -0.48 -12.73 -2.84
N LEU A 26 -1.55 -11.99 -3.07
CA LEU A 26 -2.82 -12.55 -3.53
C LEU A 26 -2.73 -13.13 -4.95
N TYR A 27 -1.95 -12.52 -5.84
CA TYR A 27 -1.71 -13.12 -7.17
C TYR A 27 -0.94 -14.44 -7.07
N GLU A 28 0.04 -14.52 -6.19
CA GLU A 28 0.74 -15.78 -5.93
C GLU A 28 -0.20 -16.84 -5.35
N LEU A 29 -1.02 -16.46 -4.37
CA LEU A 29 -1.99 -17.36 -3.76
C LEU A 29 -3.04 -17.84 -4.76
N TYR A 30 -3.51 -16.96 -5.64
CA TYR A 30 -4.37 -17.35 -6.76
C TYR A 30 -3.69 -18.41 -7.64
N TRP A 31 -2.43 -18.22 -7.96
CA TRP A 31 -1.70 -19.15 -8.82
C TRP A 31 -1.65 -20.56 -8.21
N HIS A 32 -1.42 -20.67 -6.93
CA HIS A 32 -1.33 -21.95 -6.24
C HIS A 32 -2.69 -22.61 -6.00
N THR A 33 -3.70 -21.83 -5.71
CA THR A 33 -5.04 -22.37 -5.35
C THR A 33 -6.01 -22.41 -6.53
N LYS A 34 -5.78 -21.62 -7.57
CA LYS A 34 -6.72 -21.37 -8.68
C LYS A 34 -8.08 -20.84 -8.22
N ASN A 35 -8.15 -20.28 -7.02
CA ASN A 35 -9.35 -19.67 -6.48
C ASN A 35 -9.47 -18.21 -6.96
N GLU A 36 -10.44 -17.94 -7.81
CA GLU A 36 -10.68 -16.61 -8.40
C GLU A 36 -10.90 -15.51 -7.36
N PHE A 37 -11.34 -15.86 -6.15
CA PHE A 37 -11.50 -14.90 -5.07
C PHE A 37 -10.23 -14.08 -4.81
N TYR A 38 -9.07 -14.73 -4.81
CA TYR A 38 -7.80 -14.06 -4.55
C TYR A 38 -7.40 -13.12 -5.68
N LYS A 39 -7.62 -13.53 -6.92
CA LYS A 39 -7.37 -12.68 -8.09
C LYS A 39 -8.28 -11.44 -8.10
N GLU A 40 -9.56 -11.63 -7.82
CA GLU A 40 -10.53 -10.53 -7.75
C GLU A 40 -10.16 -9.52 -6.67
N LYS A 41 -9.73 -9.99 -5.49
CA LYS A 41 -9.28 -9.10 -4.41
C LYS A 41 -8.02 -8.33 -4.79
N ALA A 42 -7.05 -9.00 -5.41
CA ALA A 42 -5.84 -8.37 -5.90
C ALA A 42 -6.15 -7.30 -6.95
N ASP A 43 -7.00 -7.62 -7.92
CA ASP A 43 -7.42 -6.69 -8.97
C ASP A 43 -8.10 -5.43 -8.40
N LYS A 44 -8.94 -5.59 -7.38
CA LYS A 44 -9.57 -4.45 -6.69
C LYS A 44 -8.56 -3.56 -5.98
N ILE A 45 -7.57 -4.15 -5.34
CA ILE A 45 -6.49 -3.39 -4.69
C ILE A 45 -5.71 -2.59 -5.74
N ILE A 46 -5.31 -3.22 -6.83
CA ILE A 46 -4.56 -2.56 -7.91
C ILE A 46 -5.39 -1.43 -8.54
N GLU A 47 -6.67 -1.65 -8.79
CA GLU A 47 -7.57 -0.62 -9.29
C GLU A 47 -7.63 0.58 -8.36
N SER A 48 -7.83 0.35 -7.06
CA SER A 48 -7.86 1.41 -6.05
C SER A 48 -6.54 2.19 -5.99
N LEU A 49 -5.40 1.50 -5.97
CA LEU A 49 -4.09 2.13 -5.91
C LEU A 49 -3.73 2.91 -7.18
N SER A 50 -4.38 2.60 -8.29
CA SER A 50 -4.15 3.28 -9.56
C SER A 50 -4.92 4.60 -9.68
N THR A 51 -5.74 4.95 -8.70
CA THR A 51 -6.48 6.21 -8.68
C THR A 51 -5.63 7.37 -8.21
N ASP A 52 -6.06 8.60 -8.52
CA ASP A 52 -5.40 9.83 -8.08
C ASP A 52 -5.45 10.04 -6.55
N ALA A 53 -6.29 9.29 -5.84
CA ALA A 53 -6.35 9.33 -4.37
C ALA A 53 -5.05 8.84 -3.72
N TYR A 54 -4.29 7.97 -4.39
CA TYR A 54 -3.06 7.39 -3.87
C TYR A 54 -1.83 7.70 -4.71
N ARG A 55 -2.00 7.87 -6.00
CA ARG A 55 -0.91 8.11 -6.94
C ARG A 55 -0.56 9.59 -7.03
N ALA A 56 0.72 9.91 -6.92
CA ALA A 56 1.21 11.26 -7.15
C ALA A 56 1.23 11.58 -8.66
N LYS A 57 1.11 12.87 -8.98
CA LYS A 57 1.31 13.35 -10.34
C LYS A 57 2.79 13.32 -10.70
N VAL A 58 3.08 13.20 -12.00
CA VAL A 58 4.44 13.22 -12.50
C VAL A 58 5.14 14.53 -12.11
N GLY A 59 6.32 14.41 -11.53
CA GLY A 59 7.12 15.55 -11.07
C GLY A 59 6.81 16.02 -9.65
N GLU A 60 5.83 15.41 -8.99
CA GLU A 60 5.48 15.67 -7.59
C GLU A 60 6.01 14.57 -6.65
N ASN A 61 5.87 14.80 -5.34
CA ASN A 61 6.16 13.80 -4.30
C ASN A 61 7.60 13.26 -4.32
N GLY A 62 8.58 14.10 -4.70
CA GLY A 62 9.98 13.69 -4.73
C GLY A 62 10.30 12.52 -5.67
N GLY A 63 9.46 12.27 -6.67
CA GLY A 63 9.62 11.16 -7.61
C GLY A 63 8.98 9.85 -7.15
N PHE A 64 8.42 9.76 -5.97
CA PHE A 64 7.69 8.56 -5.50
C PHE A 64 6.31 8.46 -6.16
N LEU A 65 5.89 7.24 -6.48
CA LEU A 65 4.59 6.96 -7.10
C LEU A 65 3.42 7.19 -6.15
N PHE A 66 3.57 6.80 -4.90
CA PHE A 66 2.48 6.82 -3.93
C PHE A 66 2.73 7.79 -2.79
N MET A 67 1.65 8.43 -2.34
CA MET A 67 1.69 9.45 -1.29
C MET A 67 1.42 8.91 0.10
N HIS A 68 0.55 7.90 0.22
CA HIS A 68 -0.01 7.47 1.51
C HIS A 68 0.55 6.12 1.94
N SER A 69 1.56 6.14 2.79
CA SER A 69 2.15 4.93 3.36
C SER A 69 2.52 5.13 4.83
N VAL A 70 2.74 4.04 5.53
CA VAL A 70 3.14 4.04 6.94
C VAL A 70 4.44 3.27 7.10
N GLY A 71 5.50 3.97 7.54
CA GLY A 71 6.79 3.33 7.79
C GLY A 71 6.83 2.59 9.11
N SER A 72 6.32 3.20 10.19
CA SER A 72 6.26 2.60 11.51
C SER A 72 5.10 3.17 12.32
N LEU A 73 4.02 2.41 12.43
CA LEU A 73 2.84 2.84 13.17
C LEU A 73 3.10 2.96 14.69
N PRO A 74 3.73 1.98 15.36
CA PRO A 74 3.98 2.10 16.81
C PRO A 74 4.80 3.33 17.16
N HIS A 75 5.87 3.61 16.42
CA HIS A 75 6.73 4.77 16.68
C HIS A 75 5.97 6.08 16.45
N SER A 76 5.16 6.14 15.43
CA SER A 76 4.35 7.31 15.10
C SER A 76 3.30 7.59 16.16
N LEU A 77 2.63 6.57 16.67
CA LEU A 77 1.65 6.71 17.73
C LEU A 77 2.29 7.20 19.03
N LEU A 78 3.47 6.70 19.40
CA LEU A 78 4.22 7.19 20.55
C LEU A 78 4.57 8.67 20.42
N ASN A 79 4.95 9.12 19.25
CA ASN A 79 5.23 10.52 18.97
C ASN A 79 4.00 11.40 19.12
N ILE A 80 2.84 10.94 18.65
CA ILE A 80 1.57 11.65 18.79
C ILE A 80 1.17 11.75 20.25
N GLU A 81 1.26 10.66 21.01
CA GLU A 81 0.97 10.63 22.45
C GLU A 81 1.89 11.56 23.23
N ALA A 82 3.15 11.69 22.84
CA ALA A 82 4.10 12.61 23.46
C ALA A 82 3.90 14.08 23.04
N GLY A 83 2.85 14.39 22.27
CA GLY A 83 2.57 15.75 21.79
C GLY A 83 3.46 16.22 20.64
N ARG A 84 4.19 15.31 20.03
CA ARG A 84 5.00 15.61 18.85
C ARG A 84 4.11 15.64 17.62
N THR A 85 4.26 16.69 16.82
CA THR A 85 3.36 16.92 15.67
C THR A 85 3.74 16.18 14.41
N THR A 86 4.91 15.59 14.34
CA THR A 86 5.39 14.99 13.12
C THR A 86 5.41 13.50 13.18
N SER A 87 4.71 12.94 12.25
CA SER A 87 4.83 11.56 11.91
C SER A 87 5.65 11.43 10.64
N HIS A 88 6.94 11.18 10.78
CA HIS A 88 7.78 10.83 9.64
C HIS A 88 7.46 9.46 9.07
N ASN A 89 6.54 8.72 9.68
CA ASN A 89 6.24 7.34 9.35
C ASN A 89 4.76 7.10 9.04
N ILE A 90 3.91 8.13 9.10
CA ILE A 90 2.49 8.05 8.71
C ILE A 90 2.25 9.01 7.55
N ASP A 91 1.49 8.56 6.56
CA ASP A 91 1.10 9.33 5.38
C ASP A 91 2.31 9.89 4.62
N VAL A 92 3.29 9.04 4.39
CA VAL A 92 4.56 9.41 3.74
C VAL A 92 4.79 8.55 2.50
N PRO A 93 5.57 9.05 1.51
CA PRO A 93 6.01 8.22 0.41
C PRO A 93 7.10 7.25 0.87
N LEU A 94 7.04 6.01 0.40
CA LEU A 94 8.02 4.98 0.70
C LEU A 94 8.42 4.26 -0.59
N ASN A 95 9.72 4.06 -0.80
CA ASN A 95 10.24 3.42 -1.99
C ASN A 95 9.80 1.96 -2.13
N TYR A 96 9.67 1.23 -1.03
CA TYR A 96 9.20 -0.16 -1.09
C TYR A 96 7.71 -0.26 -1.43
N ALA A 97 6.89 0.77 -1.17
CA ALA A 97 5.51 0.81 -1.64
C ALA A 97 5.47 0.80 -3.18
N ASP A 98 6.30 1.61 -3.81
CA ASP A 98 6.43 1.65 -5.27
C ASP A 98 6.94 0.32 -5.82
N TYR A 99 7.96 -0.26 -5.17
CA TYR A 99 8.52 -1.56 -5.55
C TYR A 99 7.46 -2.67 -5.56
N TYR A 100 6.72 -2.81 -4.47
CA TYR A 100 5.71 -3.87 -4.36
C TYR A 100 4.51 -3.65 -5.28
N PHE A 101 4.17 -2.42 -5.56
CA PHE A 101 3.14 -2.13 -6.56
C PHE A 101 3.58 -2.57 -7.96
N LEU A 102 4.81 -2.25 -8.36
CA LEU A 102 5.36 -2.70 -9.64
C LEU A 102 5.45 -4.22 -9.71
N GLU A 103 5.87 -4.86 -8.62
CA GLU A 103 5.87 -6.32 -8.53
C GLU A 103 4.46 -6.90 -8.72
N ALA A 104 3.45 -6.31 -8.06
CA ALA A 104 2.07 -6.73 -8.20
C ALA A 104 1.56 -6.57 -9.64
N LEU A 105 1.92 -5.48 -10.33
CA LEU A 105 1.56 -5.29 -11.73
C LEU A 105 2.19 -6.35 -12.65
N ILE A 106 3.44 -6.71 -12.42
CA ILE A 106 4.12 -7.77 -13.18
C ILE A 106 3.42 -9.12 -12.94
N ARG A 107 3.11 -9.43 -11.69
CA ARG A 107 2.40 -10.67 -11.33
C ARG A 107 1.00 -10.71 -11.93
N LYS A 108 0.28 -9.59 -11.89
CA LYS A 108 -1.02 -9.46 -12.56
C LYS A 108 -0.92 -9.78 -14.04
N GLY A 109 0.02 -9.16 -14.75
CA GLY A 109 0.22 -9.38 -16.18
C GLY A 109 0.53 -10.84 -16.51
N ARG A 110 1.36 -11.50 -15.72
CA ARG A 110 1.69 -12.91 -15.90
C ARG A 110 0.48 -13.82 -15.68
N VAL A 111 -0.24 -13.59 -14.59
CA VAL A 111 -1.45 -14.37 -14.27
C VAL A 111 -2.50 -14.23 -15.37
N GLU A 112 -2.70 -13.04 -15.93
CA GLU A 112 -3.64 -12.82 -17.04
C GLU A 112 -3.24 -13.58 -18.30
N LYS A 113 -1.96 -13.85 -18.49
CA LYS A 113 -1.43 -14.67 -19.58
C LYS A 113 -1.41 -16.17 -19.26
N GLY A 114 -1.83 -16.57 -18.09
CA GLY A 114 -1.75 -17.96 -17.64
C GLY A 114 -0.34 -18.41 -17.26
N GLU A 115 0.54 -17.47 -16.97
CA GLU A 115 1.94 -17.74 -16.59
C GLU A 115 2.13 -17.69 -15.08
N ASN A 116 3.16 -18.38 -14.60
CA ASN A 116 3.53 -18.34 -13.18
C ASN A 116 3.96 -16.92 -12.78
N PRO A 117 3.32 -16.30 -11.77
CA PRO A 117 3.64 -14.93 -11.37
C PRO A 117 5.03 -14.74 -10.77
N ILE A 118 5.67 -15.82 -10.31
CA ILE A 118 6.94 -15.76 -9.58
C ILE A 118 8.14 -16.03 -10.48
N LYS A 119 7.95 -16.75 -11.53
CA LYS A 119 9.04 -17.16 -12.42
C LYS A 119 9.11 -16.33 -13.69
#